data_be46d89a113a88b322596e3b5fa6a9b7
#
_entry.id   be46d89a113a88b322596e3b5fa6a9b7
#
_cell.length_a   1.000
_cell.length_b   1.000
_cell.length_c   1.000
_cell.angle_alpha   90.00
_cell.angle_beta   90.00
_cell.angle_gamma   90.00
#
_symmetry.space_group_name_H-M   'P 1'
#
loop_
_entity.id
_entity.type
_entity.pdbx_description
1 polymer ?
#
loop_
_entity_poly.entity_id
_entity_poly.type
_entity_poly.pdbx_seq_one_letter_code
_entity_poly.pdbx_strand_id
1 'polypeptide(L)'
;MRRDAAINRERLVRAAEEVFAEQGPAATLGDVANAAAVGPATLYRRFANKDALVREVLSGFFRRLIDVAVIAEQSPPEAGLDVFLRTVGVELAAKAGLSAPVWGELAPEPLVEELRRRSTELLRRAQRAGVARADVTPDDITAAVWALRGVIQSERTDPAHHGHELWRRHLETILRGFRSAAG
;
A
#
# COMPACT_ATOMS: atom_id res chain seq x y z
N MET A 1 -31.97 -4.80 8.31
CA MET A 1 -31.23 -3.98 9.29
C MET A 1 -29.72 -4.28 9.36
N ARG A 2 -29.23 -5.51 9.70
CA ARG A 2 -27.77 -5.79 9.76
C ARG A 2 -27.09 -5.71 8.39
N ARG A 3 -27.73 -6.26 7.34
CA ARG A 3 -27.20 -6.28 5.96
C ARG A 3 -27.09 -4.85 5.37
N ASP A 4 -28.12 -4.03 5.55
CA ASP A 4 -28.12 -2.64 5.06
C ASP A 4 -27.05 -1.80 5.78
N ALA A 5 -26.82 -2.10 7.06
CA ALA A 5 -25.77 -1.48 7.85
C ALA A 5 -24.37 -1.85 7.36
N ALA A 6 -24.14 -3.08 6.92
CA ALA A 6 -22.87 -3.54 6.34
C ALA A 6 -22.63 -2.91 4.96
N ILE A 7 -23.62 -2.95 4.08
CA ILE A 7 -23.55 -2.36 2.73
C ILE A 7 -23.24 -0.85 2.83
N ASN A 8 -23.85 -0.16 3.77
CA ASN A 8 -23.61 1.27 3.97
C ASN A 8 -22.20 1.56 4.51
N ARG A 9 -21.64 0.65 5.34
CA ARG A 9 -20.27 0.75 5.82
C ARG A 9 -19.26 0.57 4.68
N GLU A 10 -19.44 -0.43 3.84
CA GLU A 10 -18.57 -0.69 2.69
C GLU A 10 -18.58 0.50 1.71
N ARG A 11 -19.73 1.09 1.45
CA ARG A 11 -19.84 2.30 0.61
C ARG A 11 -19.07 3.49 1.20
N LEU A 12 -19.17 3.69 2.51
CA LEU A 12 -18.43 4.75 3.20
C LEU A 12 -16.92 4.53 3.15
N VAL A 13 -16.46 3.30 3.40
CA VAL A 13 -15.03 2.97 3.35
C VAL A 13 -14.49 3.11 1.93
N ARG A 14 -15.23 2.68 0.90
CA ARG A 14 -14.85 2.84 -0.50
C ARG A 14 -14.73 4.31 -0.89
N ALA A 15 -15.74 5.12 -0.58
CA ALA A 15 -15.69 6.57 -0.84
C ALA A 15 -14.53 7.25 -0.09
N ALA A 16 -14.28 6.84 1.16
CA ALA A 16 -13.14 7.33 1.92
C ALA A 16 -11.80 6.94 1.29
N GLU A 17 -11.69 5.71 0.78
CA GLU A 17 -10.49 5.25 0.07
C GLU A 17 -10.20 6.12 -1.16
N GLU A 18 -11.22 6.41 -1.98
CA GLU A 18 -11.09 7.26 -3.16
C GLU A 18 -10.69 8.70 -2.78
N VAL A 19 -11.42 9.31 -1.85
CA VAL A 19 -11.16 10.68 -1.39
C VAL A 19 -9.76 10.80 -0.78
N PHE A 20 -9.35 9.87 0.08
CA PHE A 20 -8.01 9.90 0.68
C PHE A 20 -6.91 9.55 -0.33
N ALA A 21 -7.18 8.71 -1.33
CA ALA A 21 -6.23 8.43 -2.40
C ALA A 21 -5.95 9.67 -3.26
N GLU A 22 -6.97 10.50 -3.51
CA GLU A 22 -6.86 11.71 -4.30
C GLU A 22 -6.29 12.89 -3.51
N GLN A 23 -6.87 13.18 -2.34
CA GLN A 23 -6.61 14.39 -1.56
C GLN A 23 -5.59 14.19 -0.44
N GLY A 24 -5.30 12.92 -0.08
CA GLY A 24 -4.39 12.60 1.00
C GLY A 24 -4.85 13.16 2.36
N PRO A 25 -3.91 13.69 3.17
CA PRO A 25 -4.22 14.21 4.51
C PRO A 25 -5.12 15.45 4.52
N ALA A 26 -5.24 16.17 3.40
CA ALA A 26 -6.11 17.35 3.30
C ALA A 26 -7.61 16.98 3.27
N ALA A 27 -7.96 15.76 2.86
CA ALA A 27 -9.34 15.29 2.80
C ALA A 27 -10.06 15.40 4.15
N THR A 28 -11.32 15.82 4.11
CA THR A 28 -12.18 15.96 5.29
C THR A 28 -13.24 14.85 5.37
N LEU A 29 -13.85 14.68 6.55
CA LEU A 29 -15.01 13.79 6.68
C LEU A 29 -16.22 14.29 5.88
N GLY A 30 -16.30 15.60 5.64
CA GLY A 30 -17.32 16.21 4.77
C GLY A 30 -17.17 15.74 3.32
N ASP A 31 -15.94 15.72 2.80
CA ASP A 31 -15.67 15.25 1.44
C ASP A 31 -16.06 13.78 1.27
N VAL A 32 -15.76 12.95 2.27
CA VAL A 32 -16.16 11.54 2.28
C VAL A 32 -17.68 11.39 2.34
N ALA A 33 -18.38 12.17 3.17
CA ALA A 33 -19.85 12.11 3.27
C ALA A 33 -20.50 12.48 1.93
N ASN A 34 -19.97 13.52 1.26
CA ASN A 34 -20.41 13.95 -0.06
C ASN A 34 -20.17 12.87 -1.11
N ALA A 35 -18.96 12.31 -1.19
CA ALA A 35 -18.60 11.25 -2.12
C ALA A 35 -19.43 9.96 -1.92
N ALA A 36 -19.74 9.63 -0.66
CA ALA A 36 -20.59 8.48 -0.33
C ALA A 36 -22.10 8.75 -0.51
N ALA A 37 -22.51 9.99 -0.83
CA ALA A 37 -23.90 10.44 -0.87
C ALA A 37 -24.66 10.12 0.42
N VAL A 38 -24.07 10.41 1.58
CA VAL A 38 -24.68 10.25 2.91
C VAL A 38 -24.65 11.55 3.70
N GLY A 39 -25.61 11.71 4.60
CA GLY A 39 -25.58 12.85 5.53
C GLY A 39 -24.41 12.74 6.52
N PRO A 40 -23.78 13.87 6.92
CA PRO A 40 -22.69 13.89 7.88
C PRO A 40 -23.00 13.15 9.19
N ALA A 41 -24.21 13.28 9.71
CA ALA A 41 -24.66 12.57 10.91
C ALA A 41 -24.57 11.03 10.77
N THR A 42 -24.79 10.51 9.56
CA THR A 42 -24.66 9.06 9.29
C THR A 42 -23.20 8.61 9.36
N LEU A 43 -22.28 9.42 8.84
CA LEU A 43 -20.85 9.16 8.90
C LEU A 43 -20.34 9.21 10.35
N TYR A 44 -20.67 10.27 11.11
CA TYR A 44 -20.24 10.41 12.51
C TYR A 44 -20.80 9.33 13.43
N ARG A 45 -21.99 8.78 13.15
CA ARG A 45 -22.50 7.62 13.90
C ARG A 45 -21.67 6.35 13.68
N ARG A 46 -20.94 6.25 12.56
CA ARG A 46 -20.14 5.08 12.20
C ARG A 46 -18.67 5.22 12.58
N PHE A 47 -18.14 6.41 12.43
CA PHE A 47 -16.74 6.72 12.68
C PHE A 47 -16.65 7.93 13.61
N ALA A 48 -16.11 7.73 14.79
CA ALA A 48 -16.02 8.76 15.82
C ALA A 48 -15.20 10.00 15.38
N ASN A 49 -14.20 9.76 14.52
CA ASN A 49 -13.32 10.78 13.98
C ASN A 49 -12.69 10.32 12.67
N LYS A 50 -11.89 11.20 12.05
CA LYS A 50 -11.18 10.94 10.81
C LYS A 50 -10.20 9.76 10.95
N ASP A 51 -9.48 9.68 12.08
CA ASP A 51 -8.49 8.63 12.31
C ASP A 51 -9.12 7.22 12.34
N ALA A 52 -10.33 7.10 12.94
CA ALA A 52 -11.06 5.84 12.94
C ALA A 52 -11.42 5.38 11.51
N LEU A 53 -11.82 6.31 10.65
CA LEU A 53 -12.10 6.02 9.26
C LEU A 53 -10.81 5.70 8.48
N VAL A 54 -9.75 6.47 8.69
CA VAL A 54 -8.43 6.21 8.07
C VAL A 54 -7.89 4.85 8.45
N ARG A 55 -7.96 4.44 9.73
CA ARG A 55 -7.55 3.09 10.16
C ARG A 55 -8.32 1.99 9.44
N GLU A 56 -9.60 2.16 9.22
CA GLU A 56 -10.41 1.19 8.48
C GLU A 56 -9.98 1.10 7.01
N VAL A 57 -9.76 2.25 6.36
CA VAL A 57 -9.28 2.32 4.98
C VAL A 57 -7.90 1.70 4.85
N LEU A 58 -6.98 2.04 5.76
CA LEU A 58 -5.64 1.43 5.77
C LEU A 58 -5.70 -0.08 6.03
N SER A 59 -6.62 -0.55 6.89
CA SER A 59 -6.80 -1.98 7.10
C SER A 59 -7.18 -2.69 5.80
N GLY A 60 -8.08 -2.12 5.01
CA GLY A 60 -8.43 -2.63 3.68
C GLY A 60 -7.24 -2.63 2.72
N PHE A 61 -6.47 -1.54 2.71
CA PHE A 61 -5.27 -1.41 1.87
C PHE A 61 -4.20 -2.45 2.23
N PHE A 62 -3.87 -2.61 3.51
CA PHE A 62 -2.88 -3.62 3.95
C PHE A 62 -3.34 -5.05 3.68
N ARG A 63 -4.64 -5.36 3.81
CA ARG A 63 -5.16 -6.68 3.41
C ARG A 63 -4.93 -6.96 1.94
N ARG A 64 -5.15 -5.99 1.04
CA ARG A 64 -4.84 -6.16 -0.39
C ARG A 64 -3.35 -6.40 -0.62
N LEU A 65 -2.46 -5.70 0.06
CA LEU A 65 -1.02 -5.96 -0.04
C LEU A 65 -0.64 -7.37 0.47
N ILE A 66 -1.33 -7.86 1.50
CA ILE A 66 -1.17 -9.24 1.97
C ILE A 66 -1.67 -10.24 0.91
N ASP A 67 -2.80 -9.97 0.27
CA ASP A 67 -3.32 -10.81 -0.83
C ASP A 67 -2.32 -10.86 -2.01
N VAL A 68 -1.70 -9.73 -2.33
CA VAL A 68 -0.60 -9.66 -3.32
C VAL A 68 0.56 -10.56 -2.92
N ALA A 69 0.95 -10.55 -1.63
CA ALA A 69 2.01 -11.44 -1.14
C ALA A 69 1.61 -12.92 -1.24
N VAL A 70 0.36 -13.27 -0.89
CA VAL A 70 -0.18 -14.63 -1.02
C VAL A 70 -0.15 -15.11 -2.47
N ILE A 71 -0.52 -14.26 -3.43
CA ILE A 71 -0.44 -14.58 -4.86
C ILE A 71 1.02 -14.77 -5.29
N ALA A 72 1.91 -13.89 -4.86
CA ALA A 72 3.34 -13.98 -5.16
C ALA A 72 4.00 -15.25 -4.58
N GLU A 73 3.54 -15.74 -3.44
CA GLU A 73 3.97 -17.03 -2.86
C GLU A 73 3.63 -18.24 -3.75
N GLN A 74 2.65 -18.11 -4.65
CA GLN A 74 2.30 -19.15 -5.62
C GLN A 74 3.18 -19.12 -6.87
N SER A 75 3.93 -18.04 -7.08
CA SER A 75 4.90 -17.94 -8.18
C SER A 75 6.12 -18.82 -7.95
N PRO A 76 6.86 -19.18 -9.02
CA PRO A 76 8.17 -19.83 -8.87
C PRO A 76 9.08 -19.01 -7.93
N PRO A 77 9.93 -19.66 -7.12
CA PRO A 77 10.80 -18.98 -6.15
C PRO A 77 11.65 -17.86 -6.76
N GLU A 78 12.02 -18.00 -8.02
CA GLU A 78 12.84 -17.05 -8.78
C GLU A 78 12.07 -15.76 -9.14
N ALA A 79 10.75 -15.81 -9.16
CA ALA A 79 9.89 -14.70 -9.61
C ALA A 79 9.09 -14.04 -8.46
N GLY A 80 8.83 -14.76 -7.37
CA GLY A 80 7.86 -14.36 -6.35
C GLY A 80 8.17 -12.98 -5.74
N LEU A 81 9.42 -12.71 -5.39
CA LEU A 81 9.82 -11.41 -4.82
C LEU A 81 9.64 -10.27 -5.82
N ASP A 82 10.02 -10.49 -7.08
CA ASP A 82 9.90 -9.51 -8.16
C ASP A 82 8.43 -9.17 -8.44
N VAL A 83 7.58 -10.20 -8.56
CA VAL A 83 6.12 -10.05 -8.72
C VAL A 83 5.52 -9.26 -7.56
N PHE A 84 5.88 -9.61 -6.32
CA PHE A 84 5.42 -8.92 -5.12
C PHE A 84 5.76 -7.43 -5.16
N LEU A 85 7.03 -7.07 -5.33
CA LEU A 85 7.47 -5.67 -5.28
C LEU A 85 6.89 -4.84 -6.43
N ARG A 86 6.75 -5.42 -7.64
CA ARG A 86 6.09 -4.74 -8.77
C ARG A 86 4.64 -4.44 -8.50
N THR A 87 3.91 -5.43 -7.98
CA THR A 87 2.49 -5.27 -7.70
C THR A 87 2.25 -4.30 -6.53
N VAL A 88 3.09 -4.36 -5.48
CA VAL A 88 3.09 -3.37 -4.39
C VAL A 88 3.31 -1.96 -4.94
N GLY A 89 4.28 -1.76 -5.85
CA GLY A 89 4.53 -0.47 -6.48
C GLY A 89 3.30 0.07 -7.23
N VAL A 90 2.59 -0.79 -7.97
CA VAL A 90 1.33 -0.42 -8.66
C VAL A 90 0.24 -0.02 -7.66
N GLU A 91 0.04 -0.80 -6.60
CA GLU A 91 -0.96 -0.52 -5.56
C GLU A 91 -0.65 0.81 -4.82
N LEU A 92 0.62 1.05 -4.49
CA LEU A 92 1.06 2.30 -3.88
C LEU A 92 0.83 3.50 -4.80
N ALA A 93 1.11 3.38 -6.10
CA ALA A 93 0.91 4.45 -7.06
C ALA A 93 -0.59 4.74 -7.30
N ALA A 94 -1.41 3.68 -7.43
CA ALA A 94 -2.86 3.81 -7.60
C ALA A 94 -3.54 4.47 -6.39
N LYS A 95 -2.97 4.31 -5.18
CA LYS A 95 -3.49 4.84 -3.92
C LYS A 95 -2.50 5.79 -3.25
N ALA A 96 -1.86 6.65 -4.05
CA ALA A 96 -0.73 7.47 -3.62
C ALA A 96 -1.05 8.38 -2.41
N GLY A 97 -2.27 8.89 -2.28
CA GLY A 97 -2.69 9.66 -1.10
C GLY A 97 -2.72 8.86 0.20
N LEU A 98 -3.01 7.54 0.12
CA LEU A 98 -2.91 6.62 1.27
C LEU A 98 -1.45 6.28 1.62
N SER A 99 -0.53 6.53 0.70
CA SER A 99 0.90 6.32 0.91
C SER A 99 1.57 7.48 1.64
N ALA A 100 0.83 8.56 1.99
CA ALA A 100 1.40 9.69 2.72
C ALA A 100 2.00 9.26 4.07
N PRO A 101 3.20 9.75 4.42
CA PRO A 101 3.90 9.34 5.66
C PRO A 101 3.06 9.52 6.93
N VAL A 102 2.25 10.57 7.00
CA VAL A 102 1.40 10.88 8.15
C VAL A 102 0.42 9.76 8.52
N TRP A 103 0.08 8.89 7.58
CA TRP A 103 -0.78 7.74 7.85
C TRP A 103 -0.06 6.57 8.52
N GLY A 104 1.28 6.59 8.59
CA GLY A 104 2.08 5.49 9.15
C GLY A 104 1.73 5.15 10.60
N GLU A 105 1.46 6.16 11.42
CA GLU A 105 1.04 5.99 12.82
C GLU A 105 -0.36 5.37 12.97
N LEU A 106 -1.18 5.43 11.93
CA LEU A 106 -2.53 4.86 11.90
C LEU A 106 -2.56 3.48 11.24
N ALA A 107 -1.42 3.00 10.71
CA ALA A 107 -1.33 1.69 10.10
C ALA A 107 -1.63 0.58 11.12
N PRO A 108 -2.42 -0.44 10.76
CA PRO A 108 -2.77 -1.52 11.67
C PRO A 108 -1.57 -2.45 11.88
N GLU A 109 -0.89 -2.34 13.01
CA GLU A 109 0.34 -3.06 13.35
C GLU A 109 0.28 -4.57 13.04
N PRO A 110 -0.81 -5.31 13.38
CA PRO A 110 -0.87 -6.74 13.05
C PRO A 110 -0.82 -7.04 11.56
N LEU A 111 -1.40 -6.18 10.71
CA LEU A 111 -1.38 -6.35 9.26
C LEU A 111 -0.01 -5.94 8.67
N VAL A 112 0.62 -4.93 9.24
CA VAL A 112 1.99 -4.52 8.88
C VAL A 112 2.96 -5.67 9.16
N GLU A 113 2.86 -6.29 10.33
CA GLU A 113 3.72 -7.42 10.72
C GLU A 113 3.48 -8.66 9.85
N GLU A 114 2.21 -8.98 9.54
CA GLU A 114 1.88 -10.07 8.60
C GLU A 114 2.48 -9.83 7.21
N LEU A 115 2.37 -8.61 6.69
CA LEU A 115 2.95 -8.24 5.40
C LEU A 115 4.48 -8.38 5.43
N ARG A 116 5.13 -7.92 6.51
CA ARG A 116 6.58 -8.04 6.72
C ARG A 116 7.01 -9.51 6.76
N ARG A 117 6.30 -10.36 7.49
CA ARG A 117 6.57 -11.79 7.57
C ARG A 117 6.52 -12.46 6.19
N ARG A 118 5.49 -12.15 5.38
CA ARG A 118 5.33 -12.72 4.03
C ARG A 118 6.41 -12.23 3.08
N SER A 119 6.69 -10.94 3.06
CA SER A 119 7.75 -10.39 2.21
C SER A 119 9.13 -10.96 2.57
N THR A 120 9.39 -11.21 3.86
CA THR A 120 10.59 -11.90 4.33
C THR A 120 10.68 -13.33 3.79
N GLU A 121 9.58 -14.06 3.76
CA GLU A 121 9.59 -15.42 3.21
C GLU A 121 9.78 -15.42 1.69
N LEU A 122 9.20 -14.46 0.97
CA LEU A 122 9.48 -14.29 -0.46
C LEU A 122 10.96 -14.01 -0.74
N LEU A 123 11.60 -13.16 0.07
CA LEU A 123 13.04 -12.91 -0.02
C LEU A 123 13.84 -14.18 0.22
N ARG A 124 13.56 -14.93 1.29
CA ARG A 124 14.25 -16.18 1.60
C ARG A 124 14.11 -17.21 0.49
N ARG A 125 12.95 -17.30 -0.14
CA ARG A 125 12.73 -18.20 -1.28
C ARG A 125 13.60 -17.78 -2.48
N ALA A 126 13.65 -16.50 -2.80
CA ALA A 126 14.50 -15.96 -3.87
C ALA A 126 16.01 -16.19 -3.59
N GLN A 127 16.44 -16.05 -2.34
CA GLN A 127 17.81 -16.33 -1.91
C GLN A 127 18.16 -17.82 -2.04
N ARG A 128 17.27 -18.72 -1.58
CA ARG A 128 17.45 -20.18 -1.75
C ARG A 128 17.51 -20.60 -3.22
N ALA A 129 16.79 -19.89 -4.09
CA ALA A 129 16.84 -20.10 -5.55
C ALA A 129 18.07 -19.46 -6.22
N GLY A 130 18.91 -18.74 -5.46
CA GLY A 130 20.13 -18.11 -5.96
C GLY A 130 19.90 -16.85 -6.80
N VAL A 131 18.68 -16.34 -6.89
CA VAL A 131 18.34 -15.17 -7.71
C VAL A 131 18.38 -13.85 -6.93
N ALA A 132 18.29 -13.90 -5.61
CA ALA A 132 18.51 -12.74 -4.74
C ALA A 132 19.84 -12.90 -3.99
N ARG A 133 20.53 -11.77 -3.81
CA ARG A 133 21.80 -11.71 -3.06
C ARG A 133 21.57 -12.13 -1.61
N ALA A 134 22.53 -12.85 -1.04
CA ALA A 134 22.45 -13.34 0.34
C ALA A 134 22.54 -12.23 1.41
N ASP A 135 23.11 -11.08 1.06
CA ASP A 135 23.27 -9.93 1.94
C ASP A 135 22.05 -8.99 1.97
N VAL A 136 21.05 -9.21 1.10
CA VAL A 136 19.76 -8.48 1.16
C VAL A 136 18.99 -8.96 2.38
N THR A 137 18.50 -8.02 3.17
CA THR A 137 17.78 -8.24 4.43
C THR A 137 16.28 -7.91 4.32
N PRO A 138 15.44 -8.37 5.25
CA PRO A 138 14.04 -7.92 5.33
C PRO A 138 13.88 -6.40 5.49
N ASP A 139 14.84 -5.73 6.13
CA ASP A 139 14.83 -4.28 6.29
C ASP A 139 15.09 -3.57 4.96
N ASP A 140 15.88 -4.16 4.05
CA ASP A 140 16.06 -3.62 2.71
C ASP A 140 14.75 -3.67 1.90
N ILE A 141 13.93 -4.71 2.07
CA ILE A 141 12.60 -4.77 1.47
C ILE A 141 11.71 -3.66 2.01
N THR A 142 11.73 -3.45 3.32
CA THR A 142 10.97 -2.38 3.97
C THR A 142 11.43 -1.00 3.49
N ALA A 143 12.74 -0.78 3.42
CA ALA A 143 13.35 0.46 2.92
C ALA A 143 13.00 0.70 1.44
N ALA A 144 12.98 -0.35 0.61
CA ALA A 144 12.55 -0.28 -0.78
C ALA A 144 11.11 0.21 -0.92
N VAL A 145 10.17 -0.32 -0.11
CA VAL A 145 8.78 0.12 -0.10
C VAL A 145 8.66 1.58 0.36
N TRP A 146 9.43 2.01 1.36
CA TRP A 146 9.44 3.41 1.80
C TRP A 146 10.02 4.35 0.74
N ALA A 147 11.08 3.94 0.07
CA ALA A 147 11.66 4.70 -1.03
C ALA A 147 10.66 4.88 -2.17
N LEU A 148 9.96 3.82 -2.58
CA LEU A 148 8.88 3.90 -3.57
C LEU A 148 7.77 4.85 -3.17
N ARG A 149 7.32 4.80 -1.90
CA ARG A 149 6.33 5.76 -1.37
C ARG A 149 6.82 7.20 -1.47
N GLY A 150 8.09 7.45 -1.14
CA GLY A 150 8.69 8.77 -1.25
C GLY A 150 8.73 9.29 -2.69
N VAL A 151 9.14 8.44 -3.64
CA VAL A 151 9.16 8.79 -5.07
C VAL A 151 7.75 9.06 -5.59
N ILE A 152 6.78 8.20 -5.30
CA ILE A 152 5.37 8.37 -5.70
C ILE A 152 4.79 9.68 -5.12
N GLN A 153 5.09 10.00 -3.87
CA GLN A 153 4.64 11.23 -3.26
C GLN A 153 5.30 12.46 -3.90
N SER A 154 6.59 12.40 -4.22
CA SER A 154 7.31 13.48 -4.92
C SER A 154 6.71 13.74 -6.31
N GLU A 155 6.37 12.69 -7.08
CA GLU A 155 5.71 12.82 -8.39
C GLU A 155 4.34 13.54 -8.29
N ARG A 156 3.64 13.39 -7.18
CA ARG A 156 2.35 14.07 -6.95
C ARG A 156 2.50 15.54 -6.61
N THR A 157 3.55 15.91 -5.89
CA THR A 157 3.73 17.24 -5.31
C THR A 157 4.59 18.15 -6.16
N ASP A 158 5.45 17.59 -7.02
CA ASP A 158 6.34 18.34 -7.89
C ASP A 158 5.83 18.33 -9.34
N PRO A 159 5.38 19.49 -9.87
CA PRO A 159 4.90 19.58 -11.27
C PRO A 159 5.94 19.13 -12.30
N ALA A 160 7.25 19.27 -12.00
CA ALA A 160 8.32 18.85 -12.91
C ALA A 160 8.38 17.32 -13.07
N HIS A 161 7.78 16.57 -12.18
CA HIS A 161 7.81 15.11 -12.18
C HIS A 161 6.45 14.46 -12.48
N HIS A 162 5.39 15.24 -12.68
CA HIS A 162 4.06 14.72 -12.98
C HIS A 162 4.05 13.82 -14.23
N GLY A 163 3.52 12.61 -14.07
CA GLY A 163 3.32 11.66 -15.18
C GLY A 163 4.57 10.93 -15.67
N HIS A 164 5.72 11.12 -15.04
CA HIS A 164 6.98 10.50 -15.45
C HIS A 164 7.17 9.05 -15.01
N GLU A 165 6.28 8.52 -14.16
CA GLU A 165 6.37 7.15 -13.59
C GLU A 165 7.79 6.82 -13.06
N LEU A 166 8.46 7.80 -12.43
CA LEU A 166 9.82 7.66 -11.88
C LEU A 166 9.92 6.50 -10.88
N TRP A 167 8.83 6.24 -10.17
CA TRP A 167 8.74 5.13 -9.25
C TRP A 167 9.00 3.78 -9.93
N ARG A 168 8.57 3.58 -11.19
CA ARG A 168 8.86 2.36 -11.96
C ARG A 168 10.34 2.20 -12.24
N ARG A 169 10.99 3.29 -12.67
CA ARG A 169 12.44 3.29 -12.91
C ARG A 169 13.22 3.05 -11.63
N HIS A 170 12.76 3.66 -10.53
CA HIS A 170 13.38 3.47 -9.22
C HIS A 170 13.23 2.02 -8.74
N LEU A 171 12.03 1.43 -8.89
CA LEU A 171 11.78 0.02 -8.60
C LEU A 171 12.71 -0.91 -9.40
N GLU A 172 12.88 -0.67 -10.72
CA GLU A 172 13.81 -1.45 -11.52
C GLU A 172 15.26 -1.37 -11.02
N THR A 173 15.65 -0.21 -10.52
CA THR A 173 16.99 -0.03 -9.93
C THR A 173 17.15 -0.84 -8.63
N ILE A 174 16.13 -0.80 -7.77
CA ILE A 174 16.09 -1.60 -6.54
C ILE A 174 16.14 -3.10 -6.87
N LEU A 175 15.28 -3.57 -7.77
CA LEU A 175 15.22 -4.98 -8.15
C LEU A 175 16.54 -5.47 -8.75
N ARG A 176 17.21 -4.67 -9.57
CA ARG A 176 18.56 -4.98 -10.07
C ARG A 176 19.58 -5.07 -8.93
N GLY A 177 19.49 -4.17 -7.94
CA GLY A 177 20.34 -4.19 -6.76
C GLY A 177 20.15 -5.42 -5.88
N PHE A 178 18.95 -6.01 -5.87
CA PHE A 178 18.64 -7.21 -5.09
C PHE A 178 19.05 -8.52 -5.79
N ARG A 179 19.23 -8.51 -7.11
CA ARG A 179 19.59 -9.72 -7.86
C ARG A 179 21.02 -10.15 -7.58
N SER A 180 21.23 -11.45 -7.49
CA SER A 180 22.56 -12.03 -7.53
C SER A 180 23.24 -11.65 -8.84
N ALA A 181 24.55 -11.39 -8.80
CA ALA A 181 25.33 -11.32 -10.03
C ALA A 181 25.16 -12.68 -10.74
N ALA A 182 24.79 -12.65 -12.03
CA ALA A 182 24.83 -13.84 -12.84
C ALA A 182 26.28 -14.36 -12.82
N GLY A 183 26.50 -15.56 -12.27
CA GLY A 183 27.80 -16.23 -12.30
C GLY A 183 28.14 -16.63 -13.72
#